data_67a2f8d79b13b65b9745d831fc14135c
#
_entry.id   67a2f8d79b13b65b9745d831fc14135c
#
_cell.length_a   1.000
_cell.length_b   1.000
_cell.length_c   1.000
_cell.angle_alpha   90.00
_cell.angle_beta   90.00
_cell.angle_gamma   90.00
#
_symmetry.space_group_name_H-M   'P 1'
#
loop_
_entity.id
_entity.type
_entity.pdbx_description
1 polymer ?
#
loop_
_entity_poly.entity_id
_entity_poly.type
_entity_poly.pdbx_seq_one_letter_code
_entity_poly.pdbx_strand_id
1 'polypeptide(L)'
;MGSNPIVLDLSMSNNVMSTTNFEIAHPWWKIHRDEYFLSTLLGKPLRRKNPFHLVEFSPHPYLAGISRLWFTTGMVGWMHSVPFSGYSAIGGLCGICLIMYIWWSDITREATLQGNHTRRVTGSHRMGVLWFIVGEAFFFVAFFWAFFHSSLVPGVGVWMMFPPIGIETVDATGIPLANTLILLRSGVSVTWRHKRLIAGDRSGVSNGLMITLICSIIFTRIQRFEYVESTFTIADGIYGSTFYLRTGFHGFHVAVGTIRLLVSLLRHNRGHFTVRNHKGFEARAWYWHFVDVVWLFLFVSIYWWGGARLRRY
;
A
#
# COMPACT_ATOMS: atom_id res chain seq x y z
N MET A 1 -1.97 -63.75 21.51
CA MET A 1 -2.92 -62.74 22.04
C MET A 1 -3.10 -61.72 20.94
N GLY A 2 -4.19 -61.82 20.20
CA GLY A 2 -4.45 -61.09 19.00
C GLY A 2 -5.01 -59.70 19.30
N SER A 3 -4.45 -58.71 18.63
CA SER A 3 -5.02 -57.36 18.53
C SER A 3 -5.94 -57.31 17.28
N ASN A 4 -7.25 -57.22 17.55
CA ASN A 4 -8.26 -57.01 16.49
C ASN A 4 -8.07 -55.62 15.85
N PRO A 5 -8.06 -55.48 14.54
CA PRO A 5 -8.15 -54.18 13.88
C PRO A 5 -9.58 -53.65 14.05
N ILE A 6 -9.72 -52.44 14.50
CA ILE A 6 -10.98 -51.67 14.51
C ILE A 6 -11.39 -51.46 13.06
N VAL A 7 -12.34 -52.26 12.60
CA VAL A 7 -13.01 -52.00 11.32
C VAL A 7 -14.00 -50.85 11.55
N LEU A 8 -13.67 -49.67 11.09
CA LEU A 8 -14.62 -48.55 11.02
C LEU A 8 -15.67 -48.92 9.95
N ASP A 9 -16.87 -49.19 10.42
CA ASP A 9 -18.03 -49.47 9.56
C ASP A 9 -18.41 -48.18 8.78
N LEU A 10 -18.07 -48.18 7.50
CA LEU A 10 -18.39 -47.11 6.56
C LEU A 10 -19.87 -47.06 6.15
N SER A 11 -20.72 -47.91 6.72
CA SER A 11 -22.16 -47.92 6.44
C SER A 11 -22.93 -46.74 7.03
N MET A 12 -22.37 -46.05 7.99
CA MET A 12 -23.01 -44.85 8.60
C MET A 12 -22.86 -43.57 7.77
N SER A 13 -22.03 -43.55 6.73
CA SER A 13 -21.80 -42.33 5.92
C SER A 13 -22.88 -42.05 4.89
N ASN A 14 -23.71 -43.07 4.55
CA ASN A 14 -24.70 -42.90 3.49
C ASN A 14 -26.07 -42.35 3.96
N ASN A 15 -26.32 -42.31 5.27
CA ASN A 15 -27.58 -41.79 5.81
C ASN A 15 -27.59 -40.32 6.21
N VAL A 16 -26.45 -39.64 6.12
CA VAL A 16 -26.39 -38.18 6.42
C VAL A 16 -26.57 -37.32 5.15
N MET A 17 -26.57 -37.92 3.97
CA MET A 17 -26.70 -37.21 2.69
C MET A 17 -28.13 -37.16 2.11
N SER A 18 -29.17 -37.72 2.77
CA SER A 18 -30.50 -37.86 2.13
C SER A 18 -31.60 -36.91 2.62
N THR A 19 -31.30 -35.93 3.48
CA THR A 19 -32.35 -35.05 3.97
C THR A 19 -31.93 -33.56 3.95
N THR A 20 -31.65 -33.03 2.78
CA THR A 20 -31.92 -31.62 2.52
C THR A 20 -31.90 -31.38 1.01
N ASN A 21 -33.00 -31.61 0.35
CA ASN A 21 -33.35 -31.00 -0.92
C ASN A 21 -33.57 -29.49 -0.68
N PHE A 22 -32.49 -28.74 -0.59
CA PHE A 22 -32.47 -27.34 -0.82
C PHE A 22 -31.24 -27.08 -1.72
N GLU A 23 -31.47 -27.10 -3.03
CA GLU A 23 -30.58 -26.52 -4.03
C GLU A 23 -30.53 -24.99 -3.84
N ILE A 24 -30.00 -24.54 -2.71
CA ILE A 24 -29.37 -23.25 -2.65
C ILE A 24 -27.96 -23.46 -3.22
N ALA A 25 -27.67 -22.83 -4.35
CA ALA A 25 -26.34 -22.79 -4.95
C ALA A 25 -25.30 -22.73 -3.85
N HIS A 26 -24.55 -23.81 -3.67
CA HIS A 26 -23.62 -23.94 -2.56
C HIS A 26 -22.68 -22.74 -2.57
N PRO A 27 -22.65 -21.91 -1.52
CA PRO A 27 -21.74 -20.80 -1.49
C PRO A 27 -20.34 -21.37 -1.71
N TRP A 28 -19.68 -20.94 -2.76
CA TRP A 28 -18.33 -21.32 -3.19
C TRP A 28 -17.27 -21.39 -2.05
N TRP A 29 -17.53 -20.77 -0.90
CA TRP A 29 -16.70 -20.82 0.30
C TRP A 29 -16.84 -22.14 1.10
N LYS A 30 -17.85 -22.98 0.84
CA LYS A 30 -18.11 -24.22 1.58
C LYS A 30 -17.25 -25.37 1.06
N ILE A 31 -17.06 -25.47 -0.25
CA ILE A 31 -16.36 -26.59 -0.91
C ILE A 31 -14.88 -26.67 -0.48
N HIS A 32 -14.19 -25.54 -0.36
CA HIS A 32 -12.78 -25.53 0.06
C HIS A 32 -12.58 -25.69 1.57
N ARG A 33 -13.59 -25.41 2.38
CA ARG A 33 -13.54 -25.65 3.82
C ARG A 33 -13.53 -27.13 4.12
N ASP A 34 -14.29 -27.92 3.39
CA ASP A 34 -14.44 -29.35 3.65
C ASP A 34 -13.18 -30.11 3.23
N GLU A 35 -12.55 -29.77 2.13
CA GLU A 35 -11.25 -30.33 1.74
C GLU A 35 -10.13 -29.99 2.74
N TYR A 36 -10.10 -28.76 3.25
CA TYR A 36 -9.11 -28.37 4.26
C TYR A 36 -9.35 -29.05 5.60
N PHE A 37 -10.60 -29.18 6.01
CA PHE A 37 -11.01 -29.87 7.22
C PHE A 37 -10.69 -31.38 7.15
N LEU A 38 -11.00 -32.01 6.03
CA LEU A 38 -10.68 -33.42 5.79
C LEU A 38 -9.17 -33.67 5.75
N SER A 39 -8.38 -32.77 5.14
CA SER A 39 -6.91 -32.92 5.12
C SER A 39 -6.28 -32.77 6.51
N THR A 40 -6.86 -31.90 7.34
CA THR A 40 -6.41 -31.72 8.72
C THR A 40 -6.76 -32.95 9.59
N LEU A 41 -7.94 -33.52 9.38
CA LEU A 41 -8.38 -34.74 10.06
C LEU A 41 -7.58 -35.99 9.65
N LEU A 42 -7.21 -36.08 8.36
CA LEU A 42 -6.49 -37.22 7.82
C LEU A 42 -4.97 -37.15 7.97
N GLY A 43 -4.45 -36.03 8.53
CA GLY A 43 -3.01 -35.81 8.70
C GLY A 43 -2.20 -35.78 7.40
N LYS A 44 -2.88 -35.72 6.23
CA LYS A 44 -2.24 -35.71 4.92
C LYS A 44 -2.11 -34.27 4.41
N PRO A 45 -0.90 -33.78 4.10
CA PRO A 45 -0.76 -32.48 3.48
C PRO A 45 -1.50 -32.47 2.15
N LEU A 46 -2.44 -31.52 1.95
CA LEU A 46 -3.08 -31.29 0.66
C LEU A 46 -2.02 -31.01 -0.40
N ARG A 47 -1.65 -32.02 -1.17
CA ARG A 47 -0.79 -31.85 -2.32
C ARG A 47 -1.63 -31.23 -3.44
N ARG A 48 -1.56 -29.91 -3.59
CA ARG A 48 -2.23 -29.22 -4.69
C ARG A 48 -1.79 -29.79 -6.03
N LYS A 49 -2.77 -30.21 -6.82
CA LYS A 49 -2.52 -30.73 -8.19
C LYS A 49 -2.01 -29.60 -9.12
N ASN A 50 -2.40 -28.34 -8.85
CA ASN A 50 -2.03 -27.19 -9.66
C ASN A 50 -1.17 -26.20 -8.84
N PRO A 51 0.03 -25.80 -9.33
CA PRO A 51 0.90 -24.82 -8.65
C PRO A 51 0.42 -23.37 -8.81
N PHE A 52 -0.56 -23.09 -9.67
CA PHE A 52 -1.11 -21.76 -9.90
C PHE A 52 -2.32 -21.51 -9.01
N HIS A 53 -2.69 -20.24 -8.85
CA HIS A 53 -3.90 -19.81 -8.18
C HIS A 53 -5.00 -19.63 -9.22
N LEU A 54 -5.91 -20.59 -9.31
CA LEU A 54 -7.14 -20.46 -10.09
C LEU A 54 -8.10 -19.64 -9.25
N VAL A 55 -8.25 -18.36 -9.62
CA VAL A 55 -9.07 -17.39 -8.89
C VAL A 55 -10.55 -17.66 -9.20
N GLU A 56 -11.38 -17.70 -8.16
CA GLU A 56 -12.83 -17.83 -8.30
C GLU A 56 -13.43 -16.51 -8.83
N PHE A 57 -14.61 -16.63 -9.48
CA PHE A 57 -15.33 -15.45 -9.96
C PHE A 57 -15.71 -14.54 -8.79
N SER A 58 -15.34 -13.25 -8.91
CA SER A 58 -15.57 -12.26 -7.88
C SER A 58 -16.10 -10.96 -8.51
N PRO A 59 -17.09 -10.28 -7.90
CA PRO A 59 -17.60 -9.02 -8.39
C PRO A 59 -16.64 -7.82 -8.14
N HIS A 60 -15.58 -8.02 -7.34
CA HIS A 60 -14.72 -6.93 -6.87
C HIS A 60 -14.07 -6.11 -7.99
N PRO A 61 -13.50 -6.69 -9.08
CA PRO A 61 -12.93 -5.90 -10.16
C PRO A 61 -13.95 -4.99 -10.85
N TYR A 62 -15.14 -5.53 -11.11
CA TYR A 62 -16.23 -4.79 -11.73
C TYR A 62 -16.72 -3.64 -10.85
N LEU A 63 -17.02 -3.91 -9.59
CA LEU A 63 -17.47 -2.90 -8.62
C LEU A 63 -16.40 -1.84 -8.37
N ALA A 64 -15.12 -2.22 -8.34
CA ALA A 64 -14.01 -1.28 -8.24
C ALA A 64 -13.94 -0.34 -9.47
N GLY A 65 -14.20 -0.88 -10.66
CA GLY A 65 -14.28 -0.09 -11.90
C GLY A 65 -15.40 0.94 -11.85
N ILE A 66 -16.61 0.53 -11.46
CA ILE A 66 -17.77 1.43 -11.31
C ILE A 66 -17.49 2.51 -10.25
N SER A 67 -16.96 2.13 -9.09
CA SER A 67 -16.67 3.08 -8.01
C SER A 67 -15.62 4.11 -8.43
N ARG A 68 -14.60 3.72 -9.22
CA ARG A 68 -13.62 4.65 -9.78
C ARG A 68 -14.24 5.59 -10.79
N LEU A 69 -15.06 5.09 -11.70
CA LEU A 69 -15.79 5.92 -12.67
C LEU A 69 -16.67 6.93 -11.95
N TRP A 70 -17.41 6.49 -10.95
CA TRP A 70 -18.27 7.35 -10.13
C TRP A 70 -17.46 8.43 -9.40
N PHE A 71 -16.31 8.07 -8.80
CA PHE A 71 -15.39 9.02 -8.16
C PHE A 71 -14.87 10.05 -9.16
N THR A 72 -14.34 9.62 -10.31
CA THR A 72 -13.73 10.53 -11.29
C THR A 72 -14.74 11.47 -11.93
N THR A 73 -15.92 10.98 -12.30
CA THR A 73 -17.00 11.83 -12.84
C THR A 73 -17.51 12.82 -11.80
N GLY A 74 -17.63 12.39 -10.52
CA GLY A 74 -17.97 13.27 -9.41
C GLY A 74 -16.93 14.37 -9.20
N MET A 75 -15.63 14.04 -9.27
CA MET A 75 -14.55 15.01 -9.15
C MET A 75 -14.55 16.04 -10.29
N VAL A 76 -14.71 15.59 -11.52
CA VAL A 76 -14.81 16.49 -12.69
C VAL A 76 -16.00 17.43 -12.52
N GLY A 77 -17.18 16.90 -12.20
CA GLY A 77 -18.35 17.73 -11.97
C GLY A 77 -18.16 18.75 -10.83
N TRP A 78 -17.49 18.35 -9.75
CA TRP A 78 -17.20 19.25 -8.63
C TRP A 78 -16.24 20.39 -9.07
N MET A 79 -15.20 20.11 -9.84
CA MET A 79 -14.30 21.12 -10.38
C MET A 79 -15.01 22.11 -11.34
N HIS A 80 -16.09 21.67 -11.98
CA HIS A 80 -16.91 22.47 -12.86
C HIS A 80 -18.17 23.06 -12.16
N SER A 81 -18.21 23.05 -10.84
CA SER A 81 -19.31 23.60 -10.02
C SER A 81 -20.68 22.99 -10.31
N VAL A 82 -20.72 21.72 -10.78
CA VAL A 82 -22.00 21.01 -11.00
C VAL A 82 -22.64 20.69 -9.65
N PRO A 83 -23.92 20.98 -9.44
CA PRO A 83 -24.60 20.69 -8.18
C PRO A 83 -24.50 19.22 -7.78
N PHE A 84 -24.37 18.93 -6.49
CA PHE A 84 -24.32 17.59 -5.90
C PHE A 84 -23.12 16.71 -6.32
N SER A 85 -22.26 17.16 -7.23
CA SER A 85 -21.11 16.38 -7.72
C SER A 85 -20.07 16.08 -6.64
N GLY A 86 -19.91 16.95 -5.63
CA GLY A 86 -19.07 16.69 -4.47
C GLY A 86 -19.53 15.46 -3.65
N TYR A 87 -20.83 15.31 -3.45
CA TYR A 87 -21.40 14.11 -2.80
C TYR A 87 -21.18 12.86 -3.65
N SER A 88 -21.30 12.99 -4.97
CA SER A 88 -20.99 11.92 -5.91
C SER A 88 -19.55 11.48 -5.80
N ALA A 89 -18.59 12.41 -5.76
CA ALA A 89 -17.17 12.12 -5.57
C ALA A 89 -16.90 11.39 -4.23
N ILE A 90 -17.49 11.87 -3.13
CA ILE A 90 -17.37 11.23 -1.82
C ILE A 90 -17.95 9.81 -1.86
N GLY A 91 -19.13 9.62 -2.44
CA GLY A 91 -19.76 8.30 -2.60
C GLY A 91 -18.88 7.32 -3.38
N GLY A 92 -18.30 7.77 -4.50
CA GLY A 92 -17.36 6.99 -5.29
C GLY A 92 -16.10 6.62 -4.51
N LEU A 93 -15.53 7.56 -3.74
CA LEU A 93 -14.36 7.32 -2.88
C LEU A 93 -14.67 6.29 -1.78
N CYS A 94 -15.80 6.42 -1.11
CA CYS A 94 -16.25 5.45 -0.11
C CYS A 94 -16.43 4.06 -0.74
N GLY A 95 -17.01 3.99 -1.95
CA GLY A 95 -17.14 2.76 -2.70
C GLY A 95 -15.78 2.11 -2.99
N ILE A 96 -14.80 2.89 -3.47
CA ILE A 96 -13.42 2.40 -3.70
C ILE A 96 -12.83 1.83 -2.40
N CYS A 97 -12.90 2.57 -1.30
CA CYS A 97 -12.34 2.14 -0.01
C CYS A 97 -12.99 0.84 0.48
N LEU A 98 -14.32 0.74 0.39
CA LEU A 98 -15.07 -0.46 0.79
C LEU A 98 -14.68 -1.67 -0.06
N ILE A 99 -14.69 -1.55 -1.37
CA ILE A 99 -14.32 -2.64 -2.28
C ILE A 99 -12.87 -3.07 -2.07
N MET A 100 -11.94 -2.13 -1.91
CA MET A 100 -10.54 -2.44 -1.60
C MET A 100 -10.40 -3.21 -0.29
N TYR A 101 -11.14 -2.83 0.75
CA TYR A 101 -11.12 -3.53 2.03
C TYR A 101 -11.60 -4.98 1.88
N ILE A 102 -12.74 -5.21 1.22
CA ILE A 102 -13.31 -6.53 1.02
C ILE A 102 -12.37 -7.38 0.16
N TRP A 103 -11.92 -6.87 -0.99
CA TRP A 103 -11.05 -7.59 -1.91
C TRP A 103 -9.72 -7.99 -1.27
N TRP A 104 -9.06 -7.07 -0.55
CA TRP A 104 -7.81 -7.40 0.13
C TRP A 104 -7.99 -8.32 1.33
N SER A 105 -9.16 -8.30 1.94
CA SER A 105 -9.54 -9.28 2.96
C SER A 105 -9.61 -10.69 2.37
N ASP A 106 -10.23 -10.85 1.20
CA ASP A 106 -10.32 -12.12 0.50
C ASP A 106 -8.92 -12.62 0.07
N ILE A 107 -8.10 -11.76 -0.54
CA ILE A 107 -6.71 -12.11 -0.90
C ILE A 107 -5.93 -12.57 0.34
N THR A 108 -6.12 -11.91 1.48
CA THR A 108 -5.45 -12.29 2.73
C THR A 108 -5.92 -13.65 3.22
N ARG A 109 -7.20 -13.93 3.12
CA ARG A 109 -7.81 -15.22 3.48
C ARG A 109 -7.31 -16.34 2.58
N GLU A 110 -7.31 -16.14 1.26
CA GLU A 110 -6.79 -17.07 0.26
C GLU A 110 -5.30 -17.39 0.49
N ALA A 111 -4.50 -16.36 0.80
CA ALA A 111 -3.08 -16.51 1.06
C ALA A 111 -2.77 -17.24 2.37
N THR A 112 -3.49 -16.89 3.45
CA THR A 112 -3.13 -17.28 4.83
C THR A 112 -3.84 -18.54 5.27
N LEU A 113 -5.14 -18.66 4.96
CA LEU A 113 -6.00 -19.74 5.44
C LEU A 113 -6.18 -20.85 4.41
N GLN A 114 -6.27 -20.53 3.13
CA GLN A 114 -6.48 -21.51 2.07
C GLN A 114 -5.18 -21.99 1.41
N GLY A 115 -4.03 -21.35 1.72
CA GLY A 115 -2.72 -21.73 1.17
C GLY A 115 -2.62 -21.62 -0.36
N ASN A 116 -3.43 -20.77 -1.01
CA ASN A 116 -3.46 -20.62 -2.47
C ASN A 116 -2.18 -19.99 -3.04
N HIS A 117 -1.37 -19.31 -2.21
CA HIS A 117 -0.14 -18.67 -2.63
C HIS A 117 1.04 -19.65 -2.58
N THR A 118 1.13 -20.52 -3.59
CA THR A 118 2.27 -21.42 -3.82
C THR A 118 3.57 -20.63 -4.09
N ARG A 119 4.70 -21.32 -4.16
CA ARG A 119 5.99 -20.69 -4.48
C ARG A 119 5.98 -19.95 -5.83
N ARG A 120 5.32 -20.52 -6.86
CA ARG A 120 5.17 -19.88 -8.19
C ARG A 120 4.32 -18.63 -8.13
N VAL A 121 3.13 -18.71 -7.51
CA VAL A 121 2.23 -17.55 -7.29
C VAL A 121 2.93 -16.44 -6.53
N THR A 122 3.70 -16.79 -5.51
CA THR A 122 4.44 -15.80 -4.73
C THR A 122 5.58 -15.14 -5.53
N GLY A 123 6.24 -15.90 -6.41
CA GLY A 123 7.23 -15.35 -7.34
C GLY A 123 6.60 -14.33 -8.30
N SER A 124 5.44 -14.65 -8.86
CA SER A 124 4.67 -13.73 -9.71
C SER A 124 4.23 -12.46 -8.98
N HIS A 125 3.77 -12.59 -7.73
CA HIS A 125 3.42 -11.42 -6.91
C HIS A 125 4.63 -10.53 -6.61
N ARG A 126 5.80 -11.10 -6.32
CA ARG A 126 7.04 -10.32 -6.14
C ARG A 126 7.40 -9.51 -7.40
N MET A 127 7.33 -10.16 -8.56
CA MET A 127 7.58 -9.48 -9.84
C MET A 127 6.55 -8.37 -10.08
N GLY A 128 5.27 -8.64 -9.81
CA GLY A 128 4.20 -7.64 -9.91
C GLY A 128 4.43 -6.42 -9.01
N VAL A 129 4.90 -6.64 -7.77
CA VAL A 129 5.25 -5.53 -6.85
C VAL A 129 6.43 -4.72 -7.37
N LEU A 130 7.47 -5.37 -7.92
CA LEU A 130 8.61 -4.67 -8.52
C LEU A 130 8.17 -3.80 -9.70
N TRP A 131 7.36 -4.33 -10.62
CA TRP A 131 6.83 -3.55 -11.74
C TRP A 131 5.92 -2.41 -11.30
N PHE A 132 5.15 -2.63 -10.24
CA PHE A 132 4.35 -1.57 -9.63
C PHE A 132 5.25 -0.44 -9.11
N ILE A 133 6.30 -0.76 -8.34
CA ILE A 133 7.25 0.24 -7.81
C ILE A 133 7.96 0.98 -8.96
N VAL A 134 8.34 0.27 -10.02
CA VAL A 134 8.93 0.90 -11.22
C VAL A 134 7.93 1.88 -11.87
N GLY A 135 6.66 1.50 -12.00
CA GLY A 135 5.61 2.40 -12.50
C GLY A 135 5.45 3.65 -11.64
N GLU A 136 5.45 3.49 -10.32
CA GLU A 136 5.39 4.63 -9.38
C GLU A 136 6.65 5.52 -9.46
N ALA A 137 7.82 4.93 -9.70
CA ALA A 137 9.04 5.69 -9.93
C ALA A 137 8.93 6.55 -11.21
N PHE A 138 8.42 6.00 -12.31
CA PHE A 138 8.17 6.77 -13.54
C PHE A 138 7.11 7.87 -13.35
N PHE A 139 6.10 7.62 -12.53
CA PHE A 139 5.16 8.66 -12.13
C PHE A 139 5.88 9.85 -11.47
N PHE A 140 6.79 9.62 -10.54
CA PHE A 140 7.60 10.69 -9.93
C PHE A 140 8.57 11.33 -10.91
N VAL A 141 9.17 10.58 -11.85
CA VAL A 141 10.04 11.13 -12.89
C VAL A 141 9.35 12.22 -13.68
N ALA A 142 8.06 12.09 -13.99
CA ALA A 142 7.31 13.13 -14.69
C ALA A 142 7.27 14.45 -13.90
N PHE A 143 7.09 14.40 -12.59
CA PHE A 143 7.10 15.60 -11.75
C PHE A 143 8.52 16.17 -11.56
N PHE A 144 9.55 15.33 -11.48
CA PHE A 144 10.93 15.79 -11.46
C PHE A 144 11.30 16.47 -12.77
N TRP A 145 10.85 15.91 -13.90
CA TRP A 145 11.01 16.58 -15.19
C TRP A 145 10.38 17.97 -15.19
N ALA A 146 9.12 18.11 -14.82
CA ALA A 146 8.42 19.39 -14.81
C ALA A 146 9.20 20.46 -14.01
N PHE A 147 9.80 20.06 -12.90
CA PHE A 147 10.64 20.94 -12.11
C PHE A 147 11.96 21.29 -12.80
N PHE A 148 12.71 20.32 -13.24
CA PHE A 148 14.00 20.58 -13.88
C PHE A 148 13.84 21.35 -15.18
N HIS A 149 12.80 21.04 -15.94
CA HIS A 149 12.47 21.80 -17.15
C HIS A 149 12.24 23.28 -16.85
N SER A 150 11.47 23.59 -15.82
CA SER A 150 11.15 24.98 -15.45
C SER A 150 12.28 25.69 -14.67
N SER A 151 13.10 24.94 -13.96
CA SER A 151 14.17 25.52 -13.11
C SER A 151 15.50 25.71 -13.82
N LEU A 152 15.82 24.85 -14.81
CA LEU A 152 17.08 24.94 -15.58
C LEU A 152 17.00 26.00 -16.68
N VAL A 153 15.82 26.15 -17.29
CA VAL A 153 15.56 27.14 -18.34
C VAL A 153 14.29 27.92 -17.99
N PRO A 154 14.35 28.86 -17.02
CA PRO A 154 13.19 29.63 -16.65
C PRO A 154 12.70 30.50 -17.80
N GLY A 155 11.39 30.45 -18.04
CA GLY A 155 10.75 31.22 -19.12
C GLY A 155 10.69 32.73 -18.83
N VAL A 156 10.39 33.51 -19.87
CA VAL A 156 10.25 34.99 -19.78
C VAL A 156 9.17 35.39 -18.77
N GLY A 157 8.09 34.59 -18.64
CA GLY A 157 7.00 34.87 -17.70
C GLY A 157 7.37 34.83 -16.21
N VAL A 158 8.54 34.28 -15.87
CA VAL A 158 9.11 34.28 -14.51
C VAL A 158 10.43 35.06 -14.45
N TRP A 159 10.59 36.06 -15.35
CA TRP A 159 11.75 36.92 -15.44
C TRP A 159 13.09 36.19 -15.63
N MET A 160 13.05 35.00 -16.27
CA MET A 160 14.21 34.12 -16.48
C MET A 160 14.92 33.74 -15.18
N MET A 161 14.23 33.82 -14.04
CA MET A 161 14.77 33.51 -12.72
C MET A 161 13.99 32.33 -12.07
N PHE A 162 14.72 31.48 -11.37
CA PHE A 162 14.13 30.41 -10.59
C PHE A 162 14.90 30.22 -9.28
N PRO A 163 14.25 30.25 -8.10
CA PRO A 163 12.81 30.52 -7.87
C PRO A 163 12.38 31.90 -8.40
N PRO A 164 11.10 32.06 -8.78
CA PRO A 164 10.56 33.36 -9.21
C PRO A 164 10.70 34.45 -8.14
N ILE A 165 10.80 35.70 -8.56
CA ILE A 165 10.86 36.83 -7.66
C ILE A 165 9.61 36.86 -6.77
N GLY A 166 9.81 37.05 -5.45
CA GLY A 166 8.73 37.09 -4.45
C GLY A 166 8.41 35.74 -3.82
N ILE A 167 9.03 34.64 -4.27
CA ILE A 167 8.91 33.33 -3.61
C ILE A 167 10.03 33.17 -2.58
N GLU A 168 9.65 33.11 -1.31
CA GLU A 168 10.56 32.71 -0.23
C GLU A 168 10.58 31.18 -0.11
N THR A 169 11.72 30.59 -0.46
CA THR A 169 11.88 29.13 -0.42
C THR A 169 12.03 28.62 1.00
N VAL A 170 11.53 27.42 1.26
CA VAL A 170 11.68 26.75 2.56
C VAL A 170 13.16 26.44 2.82
N ASP A 171 13.64 26.75 4.02
CA ASP A 171 15.03 26.45 4.43
C ASP A 171 15.25 24.94 4.56
N ALA A 172 16.14 24.41 3.73
CA ALA A 172 16.45 22.98 3.70
C ALA A 172 17.03 22.46 5.03
N THR A 173 17.74 23.32 5.77
CA THR A 173 18.43 22.93 7.03
C THR A 173 17.49 22.87 8.23
N GLY A 174 16.28 23.41 8.11
CA GLY A 174 15.25 23.42 9.14
C GLY A 174 14.37 22.15 9.14
N ILE A 175 13.09 22.38 8.93
CA ILE A 175 12.04 21.35 8.95
C ILE A 175 12.29 20.21 7.95
N PRO A 176 12.68 20.46 6.68
CA PRO A 176 12.91 19.38 5.73
C PRO A 176 14.03 18.42 6.13
N LEU A 177 15.11 18.92 6.75
CA LEU A 177 16.19 18.08 7.26
C LEU A 177 15.70 17.20 8.42
N ALA A 178 14.92 17.75 9.35
CA ALA A 178 14.33 16.99 10.45
C ALA A 178 13.41 15.88 9.90
N ASN A 179 12.58 16.17 8.91
CA ASN A 179 11.74 15.20 8.22
C ASN A 179 12.57 14.09 7.55
N THR A 180 13.68 14.45 6.93
CA THR A 180 14.61 13.48 6.31
C THR A 180 15.16 12.51 7.36
N LEU A 181 15.61 13.00 8.51
CA LEU A 181 16.16 12.16 9.57
C LEU A 181 15.08 11.19 10.15
N ILE A 182 13.85 11.69 10.33
CA ILE A 182 12.73 10.89 10.82
C ILE A 182 12.41 9.76 9.83
N LEU A 183 12.36 10.05 8.53
CA LEU A 183 12.03 9.07 7.51
C LEU A 183 13.15 8.03 7.37
N LEU A 184 14.41 8.43 7.32
CA LEU A 184 15.56 7.52 7.31
C LEU A 184 15.55 6.58 8.53
N ARG A 185 15.26 7.10 9.72
CA ARG A 185 15.10 6.29 10.93
C ARG A 185 13.99 5.26 10.77
N SER A 186 12.90 5.63 10.12
CA SER A 186 11.79 4.73 9.85
C SER A 186 12.18 3.58 8.91
N GLY A 187 12.99 3.84 7.87
CA GLY A 187 13.54 2.86 6.97
C GLY A 187 14.45 1.83 7.68
N VAL A 188 15.29 2.31 8.61
CA VAL A 188 16.12 1.44 9.46
C VAL A 188 15.24 0.54 10.34
N SER A 189 14.18 1.08 10.94
CA SER A 189 13.28 0.31 11.81
C SER A 189 12.50 -0.78 11.04
N VAL A 190 12.10 -0.54 9.79
CA VAL A 190 11.49 -1.54 8.91
C VAL A 190 12.48 -2.68 8.59
N THR A 191 13.73 -2.35 8.29
CA THR A 191 14.76 -3.34 8.01
C THR A 191 15.12 -4.17 9.23
N TRP A 192 15.27 -3.52 10.39
CA TRP A 192 15.51 -4.20 11.67
C TRP A 192 14.40 -5.20 12.00
N ARG A 193 13.15 -4.79 11.84
CA ARG A 193 12.00 -5.65 12.03
C ARG A 193 12.00 -6.86 11.09
N HIS A 194 12.39 -6.70 9.82
CA HIS A 194 12.46 -7.83 8.90
C HIS A 194 13.43 -8.90 9.39
N LYS A 195 14.59 -8.49 9.91
CA LYS A 195 15.56 -9.41 10.54
C LYS A 195 14.97 -10.09 11.78
N ARG A 196 14.23 -9.37 12.63
CA ARG A 196 13.54 -9.95 13.81
C ARG A 196 12.47 -10.96 13.41
N LEU A 197 11.74 -10.71 12.33
CA LEU A 197 10.75 -11.65 11.81
C LEU A 197 11.40 -12.97 11.35
N ILE A 198 12.54 -12.89 10.67
CA ILE A 198 13.32 -14.07 10.26
C ILE A 198 13.88 -14.81 11.47
N ALA A 199 14.28 -14.10 12.51
CA ALA A 199 14.76 -14.68 13.77
C ALA A 199 13.63 -15.27 14.66
N GLY A 200 12.35 -15.09 14.31
CA GLY A 200 11.21 -15.59 15.08
C GLY A 200 10.83 -14.75 16.29
N ASP A 201 11.44 -13.59 16.48
CA ASP A 201 11.17 -12.69 17.61
C ASP A 201 9.90 -11.85 17.35
N ARG A 202 8.78 -12.29 17.93
CA ARG A 202 7.47 -11.63 17.74
C ARG A 202 7.41 -10.24 18.38
N SER A 203 7.99 -10.05 19.55
CA SER A 203 7.96 -8.77 20.26
C SER A 203 8.78 -7.72 19.54
N GLY A 204 9.97 -8.06 19.08
CA GLY A 204 10.82 -7.19 18.28
C GLY A 204 10.17 -6.76 16.95
N VAL A 205 9.36 -7.64 16.36
CA VAL A 205 8.59 -7.32 15.13
C VAL A 205 7.53 -6.25 15.41
N SER A 206 6.74 -6.39 16.48
CA SER A 206 5.71 -5.41 16.84
C SER A 206 6.31 -4.05 17.18
N ASN A 207 7.36 -4.04 17.99
CA ASN A 207 8.06 -2.80 18.38
C ASN A 207 8.65 -2.06 17.18
N GLY A 208 9.29 -2.77 16.23
CA GLY A 208 9.82 -2.16 15.01
C GLY A 208 8.74 -1.52 14.15
N LEU A 209 7.54 -2.16 14.03
CA LEU A 209 6.42 -1.55 13.31
C LEU A 209 5.87 -0.32 14.01
N MET A 210 5.71 -0.37 15.32
CA MET A 210 5.21 0.77 16.10
C MET A 210 6.13 1.98 15.92
N ILE A 211 7.46 1.79 16.00
CA ILE A 211 8.42 2.86 15.75
C ILE A 211 8.25 3.45 14.35
N THR A 212 8.14 2.60 13.33
CA THR A 212 7.93 3.07 11.95
C THR A 212 6.63 3.87 11.81
N LEU A 213 5.52 3.40 12.39
CA LEU A 213 4.23 4.08 12.35
C LEU A 213 4.28 5.43 13.08
N ILE A 214 4.93 5.50 14.23
CA ILE A 214 5.12 6.77 14.96
C ILE A 214 5.93 7.75 14.10
N CYS A 215 7.05 7.31 13.53
CA CYS A 215 7.87 8.15 12.64
C CYS A 215 7.05 8.68 11.45
N SER A 216 6.23 7.84 10.82
CA SER A 216 5.40 8.26 9.68
C SER A 216 4.33 9.29 10.05
N ILE A 217 3.72 9.14 11.23
CA ILE A 217 2.74 10.11 11.76
C ILE A 217 3.42 11.44 12.06
N ILE A 218 4.60 11.41 12.69
CA ILE A 218 5.38 12.62 13.00
C ILE A 218 5.78 13.32 11.70
N PHE A 219 6.32 12.58 10.72
CA PHE A 219 6.65 13.12 9.39
C PHE A 219 5.47 13.83 8.75
N THR A 220 4.30 13.19 8.72
CA THR A 220 3.10 13.75 8.10
C THR A 220 2.62 15.02 8.81
N ARG A 221 2.71 15.06 10.15
CA ARG A 221 2.37 16.27 10.93
C ARG A 221 3.32 17.43 10.67
N ILE A 222 4.62 17.15 10.63
CA ILE A 222 5.64 18.16 10.34
C ILE A 222 5.50 18.68 8.91
N GLN A 223 5.21 17.79 7.93
CA GLN A 223 4.96 18.21 6.54
C GLN A 223 3.71 19.09 6.42
N ARG A 224 2.66 18.78 7.18
CA ARG A 224 1.48 19.67 7.25
C ARG A 224 1.83 21.03 7.86
N PHE A 225 2.63 21.07 8.92
CA PHE A 225 3.08 22.30 9.53
C PHE A 225 3.87 23.15 8.53
N GLU A 226 4.81 22.54 7.79
CA GLU A 226 5.56 23.21 6.72
C GLU A 226 4.64 23.86 5.67
N TYR A 227 3.54 23.19 5.30
CA TYR A 227 2.57 23.71 4.34
C TYR A 227 1.77 24.91 4.88
N VAL A 228 1.51 24.93 6.18
CA VAL A 228 0.80 26.05 6.84
C VAL A 228 1.69 27.28 6.99
N GLU A 229 2.98 27.07 7.30
CA GLU A 229 3.96 28.13 7.48
C GLU A 229 4.55 28.65 6.16
N SER A 230 4.35 27.97 5.04
CA SER A 230 4.90 28.40 3.76
C SER A 230 4.22 29.68 3.26
N THR A 231 5.05 30.61 2.78
CA THR A 231 4.63 31.95 2.32
C THR A 231 4.03 31.93 0.91
N PHE A 232 4.05 30.79 0.21
CA PHE A 232 3.55 30.60 -1.14
C PHE A 232 2.54 29.46 -1.21
N THR A 233 1.70 29.46 -2.22
CA THR A 233 0.62 28.49 -2.46
C THR A 233 0.83 27.71 -3.75
N ILE A 234 -0.01 26.70 -4.00
CA ILE A 234 0.00 25.94 -5.26
C ILE A 234 -0.31 26.82 -6.48
N ALA A 235 -1.01 27.95 -6.28
CA ALA A 235 -1.40 28.88 -7.33
C ALA A 235 -0.27 29.88 -7.69
N ASP A 236 0.81 29.95 -6.90
CA ASP A 236 1.90 30.88 -7.12
C ASP A 236 2.89 30.40 -8.20
N GLY A 237 2.35 30.28 -9.41
CA GLY A 237 3.10 29.95 -10.60
C GLY A 237 3.68 28.54 -10.63
N ILE A 238 4.70 28.37 -11.47
CA ILE A 238 5.30 27.04 -11.72
C ILE A 238 6.06 26.50 -10.51
N TYR A 239 6.63 27.38 -9.67
CA TYR A 239 7.33 26.96 -8.45
C TYR A 239 6.36 26.34 -7.46
N GLY A 240 5.29 27.06 -7.10
CA GLY A 240 4.25 26.58 -6.18
C GLY A 240 3.61 25.30 -6.68
N SER A 241 3.17 25.26 -7.94
CA SER A 241 2.56 24.09 -8.54
C SER A 241 3.48 22.87 -8.50
N THR A 242 4.74 23.00 -8.94
CA THR A 242 5.68 21.87 -8.95
C THR A 242 6.12 21.46 -7.55
N PHE A 243 6.20 22.37 -6.58
CA PHE A 243 6.48 22.07 -5.18
C PHE A 243 5.37 21.25 -4.55
N TYR A 244 4.13 21.78 -4.54
CA TYR A 244 3.02 21.15 -3.84
C TYR A 244 2.55 19.84 -4.50
N LEU A 245 2.59 19.74 -5.84
CA LEU A 245 2.22 18.48 -6.51
C LEU A 245 3.19 17.35 -6.13
N ARG A 246 4.48 17.58 -6.15
CA ARG A 246 5.46 16.54 -5.84
C ARG A 246 5.47 16.14 -4.37
N THR A 247 5.56 17.13 -3.48
CA THR A 247 5.57 16.86 -2.04
C THR A 247 4.21 16.34 -1.58
N GLY A 248 3.12 16.77 -2.19
CA GLY A 248 1.76 16.29 -1.93
C GLY A 248 1.55 14.84 -2.38
N PHE A 249 1.96 14.48 -3.59
CA PHE A 249 1.91 13.08 -4.04
C PHE A 249 2.84 12.19 -3.21
N HIS A 250 4.01 12.67 -2.83
CA HIS A 250 4.86 11.95 -1.89
C HIS A 250 4.15 11.75 -0.54
N GLY A 251 3.53 12.78 0.02
CA GLY A 251 2.75 12.69 1.25
C GLY A 251 1.59 11.70 1.14
N PHE A 252 0.92 11.63 -0.01
CA PHE A 252 -0.09 10.61 -0.30
C PHE A 252 0.52 9.19 -0.26
N HIS A 253 1.68 8.98 -0.87
CA HIS A 253 2.39 7.68 -0.84
C HIS A 253 2.83 7.31 0.58
N VAL A 254 3.27 8.28 1.39
CA VAL A 254 3.56 8.08 2.84
C VAL A 254 2.29 7.62 3.57
N ALA A 255 1.15 8.27 3.35
CA ALA A 255 -0.12 7.89 3.99
C ALA A 255 -0.55 6.46 3.60
N VAL A 256 -0.51 6.11 2.31
CA VAL A 256 -0.80 4.76 1.81
C VAL A 256 0.18 3.74 2.40
N GLY A 257 1.48 4.05 2.43
CA GLY A 257 2.52 3.22 3.03
C GLY A 257 2.27 2.98 4.53
N THR A 258 1.89 4.02 5.25
CA THR A 258 1.53 3.96 6.68
C THR A 258 0.35 3.02 6.92
N ILE A 259 -0.72 3.13 6.14
CA ILE A 259 -1.88 2.22 6.22
C ILE A 259 -1.45 0.77 5.94
N ARG A 260 -0.61 0.54 4.93
CA ARG A 260 -0.09 -0.80 4.58
C ARG A 260 0.76 -1.39 5.71
N LEU A 261 1.55 -0.57 6.41
CA LEU A 261 2.34 -1.01 7.58
C LEU A 261 1.45 -1.25 8.80
N LEU A 262 0.41 -0.44 9.03
CA LEU A 262 -0.59 -0.66 10.07
C LEU A 262 -1.32 -2.00 9.86
N VAL A 263 -1.77 -2.29 8.63
CA VAL A 263 -2.34 -3.61 8.28
C VAL A 263 -1.33 -4.73 8.53
N SER A 264 -0.01 -4.48 8.31
CA SER A 264 1.03 -5.47 8.63
C SER A 264 1.12 -5.73 10.13
N LEU A 265 1.00 -4.71 10.96
CA LEU A 265 0.98 -4.85 12.42
C LEU A 265 -0.22 -5.68 12.87
N LEU A 266 -1.41 -5.35 12.38
CA LEU A 266 -2.63 -6.09 12.71
C LEU A 266 -2.55 -7.56 12.28
N ARG A 267 -2.01 -7.84 11.11
CA ARG A 267 -1.79 -9.21 10.61
C ARG A 267 -0.73 -9.95 11.42
N HIS A 268 0.34 -9.26 11.83
CA HIS A 268 1.37 -9.85 12.68
C HIS A 268 0.79 -10.28 14.04
N ASN A 269 0.03 -9.40 14.68
CA ASN A 269 -0.60 -9.69 15.97
C ASN A 269 -1.60 -10.85 15.90
N ARG A 270 -2.24 -11.04 14.73
CA ARG A 270 -3.12 -12.20 14.47
C ARG A 270 -2.36 -13.47 14.06
N GLY A 271 -1.02 -13.46 14.06
CA GLY A 271 -0.21 -14.65 13.75
C GLY A 271 -0.15 -15.02 12.27
N HIS A 272 -0.53 -14.12 11.35
CA HIS A 272 -0.55 -14.39 9.91
C HIS A 272 0.84 -14.48 9.27
N PHE A 273 1.90 -14.06 9.97
CA PHE A 273 3.27 -14.13 9.47
C PHE A 273 4.07 -15.20 10.22
N THR A 274 4.81 -15.99 9.46
CA THR A 274 5.76 -16.98 9.96
C THR A 274 7.14 -16.68 9.42
N VAL A 275 8.17 -17.30 10.01
CA VAL A 275 9.57 -17.19 9.54
C VAL A 275 9.72 -17.53 8.06
N ARG A 276 8.95 -18.51 7.56
CA ARG A 276 9.00 -18.95 6.16
C ARG A 276 8.01 -18.26 5.24
N ASN A 277 6.91 -17.72 5.78
CA ASN A 277 5.83 -17.13 4.99
C ASN A 277 5.48 -15.72 5.49
N HIS A 278 6.26 -14.72 5.05
CA HIS A 278 6.09 -13.31 5.38
C HIS A 278 6.20 -12.38 4.16
N LYS A 279 6.01 -12.91 2.97
CA LYS A 279 6.21 -12.20 1.70
C LYS A 279 5.31 -10.98 1.52
N GLY A 280 4.09 -11.03 2.08
CA GLY A 280 3.22 -9.87 2.10
C GLY A 280 3.80 -8.70 2.91
N PHE A 281 4.66 -8.97 3.88
CA PHE A 281 5.41 -7.94 4.59
C PHE A 281 6.59 -7.42 3.73
N GLU A 282 7.36 -8.29 3.09
CA GLU A 282 8.49 -7.90 2.21
C GLU A 282 8.04 -6.87 1.17
N ALA A 283 6.91 -7.13 0.48
CA ALA A 283 6.35 -6.22 -0.52
C ALA A 283 6.02 -4.82 0.05
N ARG A 284 5.56 -4.75 1.31
CA ARG A 284 5.26 -3.48 1.98
C ARG A 284 6.52 -2.77 2.43
N ALA A 285 7.55 -3.51 2.86
CA ALA A 285 8.86 -2.96 3.19
C ALA A 285 9.54 -2.35 1.94
N TRP A 286 9.49 -3.02 0.79
CA TRP A 286 10.01 -2.49 -0.47
C TRP A 286 9.31 -1.19 -0.87
N TYR A 287 7.98 -1.14 -0.73
CA TYR A 287 7.24 0.07 -1.01
C TYR A 287 7.63 1.22 -0.06
N TRP A 288 7.83 0.92 1.23
CA TRP A 288 8.27 1.92 2.21
C TRP A 288 9.65 2.48 1.86
N HIS A 289 10.60 1.62 1.53
CA HIS A 289 11.93 2.06 1.09
C HIS A 289 11.89 2.86 -0.21
N PHE A 290 10.99 2.53 -1.13
CA PHE A 290 10.76 3.35 -2.31
C PHE A 290 10.31 4.76 -1.93
N VAL A 291 9.38 4.90 -0.99
CA VAL A 291 8.91 6.21 -0.49
C VAL A 291 10.07 6.99 0.16
N ASP A 292 10.90 6.32 0.98
CA ASP A 292 12.09 6.93 1.58
C ASP A 292 13.06 7.46 0.51
N VAL A 293 13.32 6.69 -0.54
CA VAL A 293 14.21 7.08 -1.64
C VAL A 293 13.66 8.27 -2.41
N VAL A 294 12.37 8.27 -2.74
CA VAL A 294 11.71 9.41 -3.40
C VAL A 294 11.85 10.68 -2.56
N TRP A 295 11.69 10.59 -1.23
CA TRP A 295 11.91 11.74 -0.35
C TRP A 295 13.32 12.30 -0.44
N LEU A 296 14.35 11.46 -0.47
CA LEU A 296 15.73 11.93 -0.61
C LEU A 296 15.94 12.71 -1.91
N PHE A 297 15.35 12.22 -3.02
CA PHE A 297 15.37 12.97 -4.29
C PHE A 297 14.63 14.31 -4.18
N LEU A 298 13.48 14.35 -3.49
CA LEU A 298 12.75 15.60 -3.23
C LEU A 298 13.58 16.56 -2.39
N PHE A 299 14.15 16.07 -1.30
CA PHE A 299 15.00 16.89 -0.41
C PHE A 299 16.15 17.52 -1.17
N VAL A 300 16.92 16.74 -1.92
CA VAL A 300 18.09 17.23 -2.67
C VAL A 300 17.68 18.19 -3.78
N SER A 301 16.65 17.86 -4.56
CA SER A 301 16.29 18.65 -5.74
C SER A 301 15.52 19.92 -5.42
N ILE A 302 14.55 19.85 -4.50
CA ILE A 302 13.65 20.98 -4.24
C ILE A 302 14.19 21.87 -3.13
N TYR A 303 14.46 21.25 -1.98
CA TYR A 303 14.78 22.01 -0.79
C TYR A 303 16.24 22.50 -0.80
N TRP A 304 17.18 21.59 -1.07
CA TRP A 304 18.59 21.95 -1.04
C TRP A 304 19.04 22.67 -2.31
N TRP A 305 18.87 22.06 -3.46
CA TRP A 305 19.31 22.66 -4.72
C TRP A 305 18.39 23.80 -5.17
N GLY A 306 17.07 23.66 -5.08
CA GLY A 306 16.09 24.67 -5.43
C GLY A 306 16.09 25.87 -4.47
N GLY A 307 16.42 25.67 -3.18
CA GLY A 307 16.55 26.75 -2.18
C GLY A 307 17.88 27.49 -2.19
N ALA A 308 18.95 26.86 -2.68
CA ALA A 308 20.31 27.41 -2.59
C ALA A 308 20.58 28.61 -3.51
N ARG A 309 19.79 28.80 -4.57
CA ARG A 309 20.03 29.87 -5.56
C ARG A 309 19.74 31.28 -5.07
N LEU A 310 18.90 31.45 -4.05
CA LEU A 310 18.58 32.80 -3.52
C LEU A 310 19.66 33.41 -2.59
N ARG A 311 20.65 32.64 -2.16
CA ARG A 311 21.71 33.16 -1.25
C ARG A 311 22.92 33.76 -1.98
N ARG A 312 22.88 33.93 -3.30
CA ARG A 312 24.06 34.38 -4.08
C ARG A 312 23.91 35.72 -4.79
N TYR A 313 22.85 36.52 -4.47
CA TYR A 313 22.78 37.88 -5.00
C TYR A 313 22.29 38.86 -3.92
#